data_a78893727e3e7011067dd02bd8ef31ec
#
_entry.id   a78893727e3e7011067dd02bd8ef31ec
#
_cell.length_a   1.000
_cell.length_b   1.000
_cell.length_c   1.000
_cell.angle_alpha   90.00
_cell.angle_beta   90.00
_cell.angle_gamma   90.00
#
_symmetry.space_group_name_H-M   'P 1'
#
loop_
_entity.id
_entity.type
_entity.pdbx_description
1 polymer ?
#
loop_
_entity_poly.entity_id
_entity_poly.type
_entity_poly.pdbx_seq_one_letter_code
_entity_poly.pdbx_strand_id
1 'polypeptide(L)'
;VVRGNEYLSSAPKYNKIYEAFGWDVPVYVHCPLITDENHKKLSKRCGHSSYEDLIEQGFVTEAVVNYVALLGWSPEGNQEIFSLEELVKAFDFHRMNKSPAVFDLGKLKWMNGEYIKAMDFDKFYERAEKYVRDVITKDYDLKKIAALVKSRIEIFPDIEEQIDFFEAVPEYDTAMYCHKKMKTNEENSLEVLKEVLPLLEA
;
A
#
# COMPACT_ATOMS: atom_id res chain seq x y z
N VAL A 1 8.72 26.98 -10.78
CA VAL A 1 9.64 26.10 -10.04
C VAL A 1 8.86 25.44 -8.91
N VAL A 2 8.80 24.11 -8.89
CA VAL A 2 8.16 23.33 -7.81
C VAL A 2 9.28 22.71 -6.95
N ARG A 3 9.23 22.89 -5.63
CA ARG A 3 10.24 22.38 -4.71
C ARG A 3 9.71 22.30 -3.26
N GLY A 4 10.47 21.68 -2.38
CA GLY A 4 10.12 21.59 -0.97
C GLY A 4 10.16 22.94 -0.23
N ASN A 5 9.40 23.02 0.85
CA ASN A 5 9.25 24.24 1.66
C ASN A 5 10.56 24.66 2.36
N GLU A 6 11.55 23.77 2.51
CA GLU A 6 12.88 24.07 3.04
C GLU A 6 13.64 25.14 2.23
N TYR A 7 13.29 25.33 0.96
CA TYR A 7 13.89 26.35 0.10
C TYR A 7 13.25 27.74 0.22
N LEU A 8 12.18 27.89 1.00
CA LEU A 8 11.47 29.17 1.13
C LEU A 8 12.41 30.29 1.64
N SER A 9 13.25 29.99 2.62
CA SER A 9 14.22 30.95 3.16
C SER A 9 15.31 31.36 2.18
N SER A 10 15.57 30.52 1.16
CA SER A 10 16.58 30.80 0.13
C SER A 10 16.02 31.53 -1.10
N ALA A 11 14.69 31.56 -1.27
CA ALA A 11 14.04 32.17 -2.43
C ALA A 11 14.43 33.65 -2.66
N PRO A 12 14.55 34.51 -1.62
CA PRO A 12 14.97 35.88 -1.81
C PRO A 12 16.38 36.03 -2.44
N LYS A 13 17.30 35.08 -2.10
CA LYS A 13 18.67 35.08 -2.68
C LYS A 13 18.62 34.77 -4.18
N TYR A 14 17.79 33.78 -4.57
CA TYR A 14 17.64 33.44 -5.98
C TYR A 14 16.98 34.56 -6.78
N ASN A 15 15.97 35.24 -6.21
CA ASN A 15 15.33 36.36 -6.84
C ASN A 15 16.33 37.49 -7.14
N LYS A 16 17.25 37.76 -6.18
CA LYS A 16 18.32 38.76 -6.41
C LYS A 16 19.27 38.37 -7.54
N ILE A 17 19.54 37.10 -7.75
CA ILE A 17 20.34 36.63 -8.88
C ILE A 17 19.58 36.86 -10.19
N TYR A 18 18.29 36.51 -10.27
CA TYR A 18 17.47 36.76 -11.44
C TYR A 18 17.43 38.25 -11.78
N GLU A 19 17.20 39.13 -10.79
CA GLU A 19 17.20 40.58 -10.94
C GLU A 19 18.54 41.08 -11.46
N ALA A 20 19.68 40.59 -10.93
CA ALA A 20 21.01 41.01 -11.33
C ALA A 20 21.35 40.69 -12.81
N PHE A 21 20.80 39.58 -13.32
CA PHE A 21 20.94 39.20 -14.72
C PHE A 21 19.85 39.76 -15.63
N GLY A 22 18.89 40.52 -15.08
CA GLY A 22 17.76 41.05 -15.85
C GLY A 22 16.79 39.98 -16.33
N TRP A 23 16.71 38.82 -15.63
CA TRP A 23 15.83 37.74 -15.96
C TRP A 23 14.51 37.84 -15.20
N ASP A 24 13.43 37.33 -15.79
CA ASP A 24 12.15 37.23 -15.11
C ASP A 24 12.22 36.24 -13.94
N VAL A 25 11.71 36.67 -12.78
CA VAL A 25 11.62 35.80 -11.60
C VAL A 25 10.52 34.74 -11.82
N PRO A 26 10.84 33.44 -11.75
CA PRO A 26 9.85 32.39 -11.97
C PRO A 26 8.81 32.32 -10.85
N VAL A 27 7.63 31.81 -11.16
CA VAL A 27 6.63 31.43 -10.15
C VAL A 27 7.15 30.24 -9.34
N TYR A 28 7.09 30.36 -8.02
CA TYR A 28 7.50 29.30 -7.09
C TYR A 28 6.27 28.60 -6.47
N VAL A 29 6.32 27.28 -6.44
CA VAL A 29 5.39 26.44 -5.68
C VAL A 29 6.21 25.68 -4.64
N HIS A 30 5.91 25.89 -3.35
CA HIS A 30 6.58 25.23 -2.26
C HIS A 30 5.66 24.11 -1.70
N CYS A 31 6.06 22.85 -1.91
CA CYS A 31 5.35 21.71 -1.40
C CYS A 31 5.49 21.60 0.12
N PRO A 32 4.47 21.11 0.83
CA PRO A 32 4.54 20.90 2.27
C PRO A 32 5.61 19.85 2.62
N LEU A 33 6.08 19.90 3.87
CA LEU A 33 7.00 18.91 4.41
C LEU A 33 6.23 17.62 4.67
N ILE A 34 6.85 16.47 4.39
CA ILE A 34 6.34 15.15 4.79
C ILE A 34 7.06 14.74 6.07
N THR A 35 6.29 14.37 7.09
CA THR A 35 6.76 13.99 8.43
C THR A 35 6.34 12.57 8.77
N ASP A 36 6.97 12.01 9.78
CA ASP A 36 6.49 10.80 10.45
C ASP A 36 5.33 11.13 11.43
N GLU A 37 4.80 10.12 12.08
CA GLU A 37 3.72 10.24 13.09
C GLU A 37 4.10 11.14 14.29
N ASN A 38 5.40 11.32 14.54
CA ASN A 38 5.92 12.19 15.61
C ASN A 38 6.20 13.61 15.12
N HIS A 39 5.72 13.97 13.93
CA HIS A 39 5.95 15.25 13.25
C HIS A 39 7.44 15.56 13.00
N LYS A 40 8.30 14.55 12.95
CA LYS A 40 9.70 14.69 12.55
C LYS A 40 9.82 14.48 11.04
N LYS A 41 10.74 15.20 10.40
CA LYS A 41 11.02 15.02 8.97
C LYS A 41 11.32 13.55 8.65
N LEU A 42 10.64 13.00 7.66
CA LEU A 42 10.90 11.64 7.19
C LEU A 42 12.39 11.49 6.84
N SER A 43 13.02 10.45 7.33
CA SER A 43 14.44 10.19 7.11
C SER A 43 14.65 8.83 6.44
N LYS A 44 15.76 8.68 5.71
CA LYS A 44 16.14 7.41 5.07
C LYS A 44 16.24 6.21 6.03
N ARG A 45 16.35 6.46 7.33
CA ARG A 45 16.40 5.41 8.37
C ARG A 45 15.04 4.79 8.68
N CYS A 46 13.95 5.37 8.19
CA CYS A 46 12.59 4.85 8.43
C CYS A 46 12.19 3.74 7.45
N GLY A 47 13.03 3.39 6.46
CA GLY A 47 12.78 2.29 5.52
C GLY A 47 11.67 2.55 4.47
N HIS A 48 11.02 3.72 4.50
CA HIS A 48 9.91 4.08 3.60
C HIS A 48 10.14 5.45 2.95
N SER A 49 11.41 5.85 2.79
CA SER A 49 11.74 7.23 2.41
C SER A 49 12.08 7.40 0.94
N SER A 50 12.25 6.32 0.20
CA SER A 50 12.47 6.35 -1.24
C SER A 50 11.40 5.55 -1.99
N TYR A 51 11.24 5.85 -3.27
CA TYR A 51 10.36 5.10 -4.16
C TYR A 51 10.83 3.64 -4.29
N GLU A 52 12.13 3.44 -4.42
CA GLU A 52 12.75 2.13 -4.56
C GLU A 52 12.45 1.23 -3.35
N ASP A 53 12.59 1.77 -2.13
CA ASP A 53 12.27 1.04 -0.89
C ASP A 53 10.81 0.55 -0.87
N LEU A 54 9.87 1.37 -1.37
CA LEU A 54 8.45 1.01 -1.42
C LEU A 54 8.19 -0.09 -2.47
N ILE A 55 8.83 0.00 -3.64
CA ILE A 55 8.69 -1.03 -4.68
C ILE A 55 9.26 -2.37 -4.21
N GLU A 56 10.40 -2.36 -3.52
CA GLU A 56 11.00 -3.57 -2.93
C GLU A 56 10.10 -4.19 -1.86
N GLN A 57 9.35 -3.39 -1.12
CA GLN A 57 8.35 -3.84 -0.15
C GLN A 57 7.03 -4.35 -0.80
N GLY A 58 6.92 -4.34 -2.11
CA GLY A 58 5.78 -4.90 -2.84
C GLY A 58 4.63 -3.93 -3.12
N PHE A 59 4.88 -2.61 -3.00
CA PHE A 59 3.92 -1.60 -3.44
C PHE A 59 3.93 -1.47 -4.97
N VAL A 60 2.79 -1.07 -5.54
CA VAL A 60 2.68 -0.77 -6.97
C VAL A 60 2.88 0.72 -7.23
N THR A 61 3.52 1.04 -8.34
CA THR A 61 3.86 2.42 -8.72
C THR A 61 2.65 3.34 -8.71
N GLU A 62 1.54 2.88 -9.23
CA GLU A 62 0.29 3.63 -9.35
C GLU A 62 -0.26 4.02 -7.96
N ALA A 63 -0.20 3.12 -7.00
CA ALA A 63 -0.61 3.40 -5.61
C ALA A 63 0.32 4.41 -4.94
N VAL A 64 1.64 4.26 -5.12
CA VAL A 64 2.63 5.18 -4.58
C VAL A 64 2.44 6.59 -5.14
N VAL A 65 2.27 6.73 -6.45
CA VAL A 65 2.05 8.04 -7.11
C VAL A 65 0.76 8.69 -6.61
N ASN A 66 -0.34 7.94 -6.54
CA ASN A 66 -1.61 8.47 -6.04
C ASN A 66 -1.49 8.89 -4.57
N TYR A 67 -0.89 8.07 -3.72
CA TYR A 67 -0.70 8.36 -2.31
C TYR A 67 0.14 9.62 -2.10
N VAL A 68 1.28 9.74 -2.79
CA VAL A 68 2.16 10.91 -2.70
C VAL A 68 1.44 12.18 -3.15
N ALA A 69 0.60 12.13 -4.18
CA ALA A 69 -0.21 13.26 -4.58
C ALA A 69 -1.13 13.72 -3.45
N LEU A 70 -1.83 12.80 -2.78
CA LEU A 70 -2.75 13.12 -1.68
C LEU A 70 -2.04 13.64 -0.42
N LEU A 71 -0.75 13.37 -0.22
CA LEU A 71 0.01 13.98 0.87
C LEU A 71 0.14 15.50 0.73
N GLY A 72 0.26 15.98 -0.50
CA GLY A 72 0.47 17.41 -0.77
C GLY A 72 -0.72 18.14 -1.36
N TRP A 73 -1.81 17.43 -1.69
CA TRP A 73 -2.95 17.95 -2.41
C TRP A 73 -4.26 17.31 -1.96
N SER A 74 -5.35 18.05 -2.05
CA SER A 74 -6.71 17.55 -1.71
C SER A 74 -7.61 17.64 -2.93
N PRO A 75 -8.22 16.51 -3.37
CA PRO A 75 -9.15 16.50 -4.49
C PRO A 75 -10.43 17.26 -4.17
N GLU A 76 -11.22 17.52 -5.18
CA GLU A 76 -12.61 17.96 -5.00
C GLU A 76 -13.48 16.73 -4.71
N GLY A 77 -14.19 16.76 -3.59
CA GLY A 77 -14.97 15.61 -3.11
C GLY A 77 -14.16 14.62 -2.27
N ASN A 78 -14.62 13.36 -2.23
CA ASN A 78 -14.10 12.32 -1.33
C ASN A 78 -13.38 11.17 -2.08
N GLN A 79 -13.08 11.35 -3.35
CA GLN A 79 -12.35 10.33 -4.12
C GLN A 79 -10.91 10.26 -3.63
N GLU A 80 -10.42 9.06 -3.36
CA GLU A 80 -9.04 8.82 -2.91
C GLU A 80 -8.25 7.94 -3.89
N ILE A 81 -8.91 7.13 -4.70
CA ILE A 81 -8.28 6.25 -5.70
C ILE A 81 -8.46 6.86 -7.09
N PHE A 82 -7.34 7.14 -7.75
CA PHE A 82 -7.29 7.77 -9.06
C PHE A 82 -6.39 6.98 -10.01
N SER A 83 -6.81 6.73 -11.23
CA SER A 83 -5.84 6.44 -12.29
C SER A 83 -4.92 7.65 -12.52
N LEU A 84 -3.77 7.43 -13.14
CA LEU A 84 -2.87 8.54 -13.46
C LEU A 84 -3.55 9.60 -14.35
N GLU A 85 -4.39 9.18 -15.29
CA GLU A 85 -5.13 10.09 -16.17
C GLU A 85 -6.18 10.92 -15.40
N GLU A 86 -6.90 10.29 -14.47
CA GLU A 86 -7.84 10.99 -13.59
C GLU A 86 -7.11 11.96 -12.66
N LEU A 87 -5.97 11.54 -12.10
CA LEU A 87 -5.15 12.38 -11.23
C LEU A 87 -4.66 13.63 -11.97
N VAL A 88 -4.17 13.48 -13.21
CA VAL A 88 -3.74 14.61 -14.05
C VAL A 88 -4.91 15.56 -14.35
N LYS A 89 -6.11 15.05 -14.60
CA LYS A 89 -7.30 15.87 -14.86
C LYS A 89 -7.84 16.59 -13.62
N ALA A 90 -7.76 15.92 -12.46
CA ALA A 90 -8.29 16.45 -11.21
C ALA A 90 -7.32 17.40 -10.51
N PHE A 91 -6.02 17.30 -10.79
CA PHE A 91 -4.99 18.06 -10.08
C PHE A 91 -5.12 19.56 -10.33
N ASP A 92 -5.27 20.30 -9.23
CA ASP A 92 -5.24 21.76 -9.22
C ASP A 92 -4.24 22.23 -8.14
N PHE A 93 -3.20 22.95 -8.55
CA PHE A 93 -2.17 23.44 -7.64
C PHE A 93 -2.69 24.45 -6.61
N HIS A 94 -3.85 25.11 -6.83
CA HIS A 94 -4.50 25.98 -5.84
C HIS A 94 -5.04 25.19 -4.65
N ARG A 95 -5.24 23.89 -4.80
CA ARG A 95 -5.71 22.97 -3.75
C ARG A 95 -4.55 22.25 -3.04
N MET A 96 -3.32 22.71 -3.24
CA MET A 96 -2.18 22.17 -2.51
C MET A 96 -2.26 22.51 -1.03
N ASN A 97 -1.97 21.54 -0.19
CA ASN A 97 -1.95 21.68 1.25
C ASN A 97 -0.80 22.60 1.69
N LYS A 98 -1.07 23.44 2.68
CA LYS A 98 -0.05 24.35 3.24
C LYS A 98 0.62 23.79 4.49
N SER A 99 -0.06 22.87 5.17
CA SER A 99 0.42 22.20 6.38
C SER A 99 1.27 20.98 6.04
N PRO A 100 2.25 20.61 6.89
CA PRO A 100 2.96 19.35 6.75
C PRO A 100 2.00 18.17 6.71
N ALA A 101 2.30 17.18 5.87
CA ALA A 101 1.55 15.93 5.78
C ALA A 101 2.26 14.84 6.59
N VAL A 102 1.49 14.01 7.27
CA VAL A 102 2.01 12.84 7.98
C VAL A 102 2.00 11.64 7.03
N PHE A 103 3.13 10.95 6.92
CA PHE A 103 3.22 9.72 6.17
C PHE A 103 2.56 8.59 6.97
N ASP A 104 1.48 8.06 6.45
CA ASP A 104 0.70 6.97 7.04
C ASP A 104 0.88 5.70 6.17
N LEU A 105 1.66 4.75 6.68
CA LEU A 105 1.93 3.49 5.99
C LEU A 105 0.67 2.63 5.88
N GLY A 106 -0.20 2.66 6.90
CA GLY A 106 -1.47 1.91 6.87
C GLY A 106 -2.38 2.39 5.74
N LYS A 107 -2.50 3.71 5.58
CA LYS A 107 -3.25 4.28 4.45
C LYS A 107 -2.62 3.91 3.10
N LEU A 108 -1.30 3.93 2.97
CA LEU A 108 -0.63 3.52 1.74
C LEU A 108 -0.88 2.04 1.44
N LYS A 109 -0.80 1.15 2.43
CA LYS A 109 -1.11 -0.28 2.28
C LYS A 109 -2.54 -0.51 1.82
N TRP A 110 -3.50 0.11 2.49
CA TRP A 110 -4.90 0.04 2.08
C TRP A 110 -5.10 0.48 0.62
N MET A 111 -4.55 1.65 0.23
CA MET A 111 -4.63 2.12 -1.15
C MET A 111 -4.01 1.12 -2.12
N ASN A 112 -2.85 0.59 -1.79
CA ASN A 112 -2.16 -0.41 -2.61
C ASN A 112 -3.02 -1.66 -2.80
N GLY A 113 -3.69 -2.14 -1.75
CA GLY A 113 -4.64 -3.24 -1.84
C GLY A 113 -5.78 -2.97 -2.81
N GLU A 114 -6.31 -1.74 -2.86
CA GLU A 114 -7.35 -1.36 -3.83
C GLU A 114 -6.83 -1.41 -5.28
N TYR A 115 -5.59 -0.97 -5.53
CA TYR A 115 -4.97 -1.11 -6.86
C TYR A 115 -4.72 -2.57 -7.23
N ILE A 116 -4.25 -3.40 -6.29
CA ILE A 116 -4.08 -4.84 -6.54
C ILE A 116 -5.42 -5.51 -6.86
N LYS A 117 -6.49 -5.21 -6.14
CA LYS A 117 -7.84 -5.74 -6.41
C LYS A 117 -8.35 -5.36 -7.79
N ALA A 118 -8.10 -4.11 -8.21
CA ALA A 118 -8.53 -3.61 -9.51
C ALA A 118 -7.64 -4.07 -10.68
N MET A 119 -6.43 -4.56 -10.40
CA MET A 119 -5.46 -4.99 -11.40
C MET A 119 -6.00 -6.16 -12.24
N ASP A 120 -5.71 -6.17 -13.55
CA ASP A 120 -5.94 -7.33 -14.39
C ASP A 120 -5.22 -8.57 -13.84
N PHE A 121 -5.87 -9.75 -13.96
CA PHE A 121 -5.36 -10.96 -13.31
C PHE A 121 -4.00 -11.41 -13.86
N ASP A 122 -3.77 -11.31 -15.16
CA ASP A 122 -2.49 -11.75 -15.73
C ASP A 122 -1.34 -10.83 -15.30
N LYS A 123 -1.58 -9.51 -15.22
CA LYS A 123 -0.61 -8.55 -14.66
C LYS A 123 -0.37 -8.78 -13.17
N PHE A 124 -1.41 -9.11 -12.43
CA PHE A 124 -1.29 -9.48 -11.04
C PHE A 124 -0.44 -10.74 -10.87
N TYR A 125 -0.76 -11.80 -11.63
CA TYR A 125 -0.07 -13.08 -11.53
C TYR A 125 1.41 -12.96 -11.91
N GLU A 126 1.77 -12.19 -12.92
CA GLU A 126 3.16 -11.93 -13.30
C GLU A 126 4.01 -11.44 -12.11
N ARG A 127 3.43 -10.61 -11.25
CA ARG A 127 4.11 -10.10 -10.04
C ARG A 127 3.99 -11.05 -8.85
N ALA A 128 2.87 -11.74 -8.72
CA ALA A 128 2.56 -12.64 -7.62
C ALA A 128 3.31 -13.97 -7.71
N GLU A 129 3.63 -14.45 -8.93
CA GLU A 129 4.16 -15.78 -9.18
C GLU A 129 5.39 -16.12 -8.32
N LYS A 130 6.32 -15.17 -8.17
CA LYS A 130 7.51 -15.39 -7.37
C LYS A 130 7.18 -15.71 -5.91
N TYR A 131 6.27 -14.94 -5.29
CA TYR A 131 5.86 -15.13 -3.90
C TYR A 131 5.10 -16.44 -3.70
N VAL A 132 4.28 -16.84 -4.69
CA VAL A 132 3.59 -18.13 -4.65
C VAL A 132 4.59 -19.28 -4.77
N ARG A 133 5.58 -19.19 -5.67
CA ARG A 133 6.62 -20.22 -5.86
C ARG A 133 7.60 -20.31 -4.71
N ASP A 134 7.82 -19.24 -3.96
CA ASP A 134 8.70 -19.25 -2.79
C ASP A 134 8.11 -20.10 -1.65
N VAL A 135 6.79 -20.25 -1.60
CA VAL A 135 6.07 -21.02 -0.58
C VAL A 135 5.64 -22.39 -1.10
N ILE A 136 5.02 -22.46 -2.29
CA ILE A 136 4.40 -23.68 -2.83
C ILE A 136 5.42 -24.53 -3.58
N THR A 137 5.74 -25.68 -3.01
CA THR A 137 6.65 -26.68 -3.61
C THR A 137 5.93 -27.85 -4.26
N LYS A 138 4.67 -28.08 -3.87
CA LYS A 138 3.83 -29.14 -4.42
C LYS A 138 3.26 -28.79 -5.79
N ASP A 139 2.87 -29.81 -6.54
CA ASP A 139 2.29 -29.66 -7.88
C ASP A 139 0.82 -29.19 -7.80
N TYR A 140 0.65 -27.91 -7.49
CA TYR A 140 -0.65 -27.24 -7.45
C TYR A 140 -0.81 -26.25 -8.60
N ASP A 141 -2.05 -25.93 -8.93
CA ASP A 141 -2.36 -24.82 -9.86
C ASP A 141 -2.08 -23.48 -9.19
N LEU A 142 -0.87 -22.95 -9.40
CA LEU A 142 -0.39 -21.71 -8.79
C LEU A 142 -1.25 -20.50 -9.16
N LYS A 143 -1.86 -20.49 -10.36
CA LYS A 143 -2.77 -19.43 -10.77
C LYS A 143 -4.04 -19.41 -9.92
N LYS A 144 -4.60 -20.59 -9.63
CA LYS A 144 -5.76 -20.69 -8.74
C LYS A 144 -5.42 -20.23 -7.32
N ILE A 145 -4.27 -20.63 -6.79
CA ILE A 145 -3.83 -20.19 -5.45
C ILE A 145 -3.70 -18.66 -5.43
N ALA A 146 -2.99 -18.08 -6.41
CA ALA A 146 -2.85 -16.63 -6.52
C ALA A 146 -4.21 -15.90 -6.60
N ALA A 147 -5.17 -16.46 -7.34
CA ALA A 147 -6.50 -15.88 -7.47
C ALA A 147 -7.26 -15.81 -6.13
N LEU A 148 -7.07 -16.79 -5.24
CA LEU A 148 -7.73 -16.83 -3.93
C LEU A 148 -7.29 -15.68 -3.01
N VAL A 149 -6.05 -15.22 -3.13
CA VAL A 149 -5.47 -14.22 -2.23
C VAL A 149 -5.48 -12.80 -2.79
N LYS A 150 -5.70 -12.63 -4.10
CA LYS A 150 -5.68 -11.31 -4.77
C LYS A 150 -6.48 -10.23 -4.05
N SER A 151 -7.65 -10.57 -3.50
CA SER A 151 -8.53 -9.62 -2.81
C SER A 151 -8.22 -9.43 -1.32
N ARG A 152 -7.26 -10.19 -0.78
CA ARG A 152 -6.96 -10.25 0.66
C ARG A 152 -5.65 -9.60 1.03
N ILE A 153 -4.78 -9.33 0.07
CA ILE A 153 -3.46 -8.77 0.29
C ILE A 153 -3.46 -7.26 0.10
N GLU A 154 -2.62 -6.57 0.83
CA GLU A 154 -2.35 -5.15 0.69
C GLU A 154 -1.02 -4.89 -0.02
N ILE A 155 -0.04 -5.78 0.15
CA ILE A 155 1.25 -5.79 -0.58
C ILE A 155 1.55 -7.21 -1.07
N PHE A 156 2.40 -7.35 -2.10
CA PHE A 156 2.69 -8.67 -2.66
C PHE A 156 3.32 -9.68 -1.69
N PRO A 157 4.23 -9.30 -0.75
CA PRO A 157 4.75 -10.23 0.26
C PRO A 157 3.68 -10.84 1.17
N ASP A 158 2.51 -10.20 1.35
CA ASP A 158 1.44 -10.78 2.17
C ASP A 158 0.94 -12.14 1.62
N ILE A 159 1.22 -12.42 0.35
CA ILE A 159 0.87 -13.70 -0.29
C ILE A 159 1.45 -14.88 0.50
N GLU A 160 2.70 -14.78 0.94
CA GLU A 160 3.42 -15.87 1.58
C GLU A 160 2.69 -16.37 2.83
N GLU A 161 2.25 -15.44 3.71
CA GLU A 161 1.51 -15.76 4.93
C GLU A 161 0.07 -16.23 4.66
N GLN A 162 -0.49 -15.90 3.50
CA GLN A 162 -1.87 -16.24 3.13
C GLN A 162 -1.99 -17.62 2.49
N ILE A 163 -0.89 -18.26 2.09
CA ILE A 163 -0.88 -19.53 1.36
C ILE A 163 -0.04 -20.63 2.01
N ASP A 164 0.64 -20.38 3.10
CA ASP A 164 1.53 -21.32 3.79
C ASP A 164 0.82 -22.64 4.18
N PHE A 165 -0.46 -22.56 4.52
CA PHE A 165 -1.28 -23.72 4.87
C PHE A 165 -1.49 -24.73 3.71
N PHE A 166 -1.21 -24.38 2.46
CA PHE A 166 -1.21 -25.35 1.35
C PHE A 166 -0.01 -26.31 1.42
N GLU A 167 1.11 -25.85 1.99
CA GLU A 167 2.30 -26.70 2.18
C GLU A 167 2.22 -27.56 3.42
N ALA A 168 1.85 -26.97 4.56
CA ALA A 168 1.72 -27.67 5.82
C ALA A 168 0.64 -27.03 6.69
N VAL A 169 -0.04 -27.85 7.44
CA VAL A 169 -0.96 -27.35 8.47
C VAL A 169 -0.11 -26.72 9.57
N PRO A 170 -0.27 -25.41 9.87
CA PRO A 170 0.48 -24.76 10.92
C PRO A 170 0.17 -25.38 12.30
N GLU A 171 1.11 -25.28 13.23
CA GLU A 171 0.80 -25.54 14.62
C GLU A 171 -0.18 -24.50 15.15
N TYR A 172 -1.29 -24.95 15.72
CA TYR A 172 -2.30 -24.06 16.26
C TYR A 172 -2.84 -24.56 17.59
N ASP A 173 -3.32 -23.65 18.43
CA ASP A 173 -3.96 -23.99 19.69
C ASP A 173 -5.40 -24.48 19.43
N THR A 174 -5.71 -25.71 19.86
CA THR A 174 -7.05 -26.26 19.73
C THR A 174 -8.09 -25.48 20.52
N ALA A 175 -7.70 -24.63 21.48
CA ALA A 175 -8.59 -23.72 22.18
C ALA A 175 -9.33 -22.76 21.22
N MET A 176 -8.84 -22.54 19.99
CA MET A 176 -9.53 -21.75 18.96
C MET A 176 -10.91 -22.31 18.56
N TYR A 177 -11.14 -23.61 18.75
CA TYR A 177 -12.43 -24.22 18.49
C TYR A 177 -13.45 -23.95 19.62
N CYS A 178 -13.03 -23.39 20.75
CA CYS A 178 -13.89 -23.08 21.89
C CYS A 178 -14.31 -21.62 21.88
N HIS A 179 -15.59 -21.31 21.64
CA HIS A 179 -16.07 -19.94 21.57
C HIS A 179 -17.37 -19.75 22.37
N LYS A 180 -17.30 -18.92 23.44
CA LYS A 180 -18.42 -18.71 24.39
C LYS A 180 -19.73 -18.27 23.74
N LYS A 181 -19.69 -17.31 22.79
CA LYS A 181 -20.89 -16.80 22.11
C LYS A 181 -21.52 -17.84 21.18
N MET A 182 -20.70 -18.68 20.56
CA MET A 182 -21.17 -19.75 19.66
C MET A 182 -21.47 -21.05 20.42
N LYS A 183 -21.23 -21.07 21.72
CA LYS A 183 -21.44 -22.24 22.61
C LYS A 183 -20.68 -23.49 22.14
N THR A 184 -19.49 -23.26 21.53
CA THR A 184 -18.60 -24.35 21.15
C THR A 184 -17.63 -24.71 22.29
N ASN A 185 -17.31 -25.96 22.44
CA ASN A 185 -16.32 -26.53 23.34
C ASN A 185 -15.58 -27.66 22.62
N GLU A 186 -14.57 -28.24 23.25
CA GLU A 186 -13.76 -29.32 22.66
C GLU A 186 -14.57 -30.50 22.16
N GLU A 187 -15.57 -30.95 22.97
CA GLU A 187 -16.40 -32.12 22.65
C GLU A 187 -17.28 -31.89 21.42
N ASN A 188 -18.12 -30.84 21.46
CA ASN A 188 -19.06 -30.60 20.36
C ASN A 188 -18.34 -30.12 19.08
N SER A 189 -17.22 -29.44 19.19
CA SER A 189 -16.41 -29.06 18.03
C SER A 189 -15.79 -30.30 17.37
N LEU A 190 -15.31 -31.28 18.17
CA LEU A 190 -14.78 -32.54 17.66
C LEU A 190 -15.85 -33.37 16.96
N GLU A 191 -17.07 -33.44 17.53
CA GLU A 191 -18.22 -34.14 16.92
C GLU A 191 -18.54 -33.57 15.55
N VAL A 192 -18.68 -32.21 15.46
CA VAL A 192 -18.97 -31.53 14.20
C VAL A 192 -17.85 -31.77 13.16
N LEU A 193 -16.58 -31.72 13.57
CA LEU A 193 -15.46 -31.97 12.65
C LEU A 193 -15.48 -33.41 12.12
N LYS A 194 -15.83 -34.40 12.96
CA LYS A 194 -15.97 -35.82 12.54
C LYS A 194 -17.12 -36.02 11.54
N GLU A 195 -18.21 -35.28 11.67
CA GLU A 195 -19.33 -35.33 10.73
C GLU A 195 -19.03 -34.62 9.40
N VAL A 196 -18.26 -33.51 9.44
CA VAL A 196 -17.93 -32.74 8.25
C VAL A 196 -16.84 -33.41 7.42
N LEU A 197 -15.87 -34.09 8.03
CA LEU A 197 -14.74 -34.69 7.32
C LEU A 197 -15.14 -35.59 6.15
N PRO A 198 -16.08 -36.56 6.31
CA PRO A 198 -16.51 -37.42 5.20
C PRO A 198 -17.20 -36.65 4.06
N LEU A 199 -17.81 -35.50 4.38
CA LEU A 199 -18.48 -34.65 3.37
C LEU A 199 -17.47 -33.85 2.53
N LEU A 200 -16.29 -33.60 3.09
CA LEU A 200 -15.18 -32.90 2.36
C LEU A 200 -14.35 -33.87 1.53
N GLU A 201 -14.35 -35.17 1.88
CA GLU A 201 -13.62 -36.22 1.16
C GLU A 201 -14.44 -36.82 -0.01
N ALA A 202 -15.74 -36.52 -0.11
CA ALA A 202 -16.66 -37.01 -1.14
C ALA A 202 -16.64 -36.09 -2.38
#